data_20326e1caee4f8c128de32b74c2c48e7
#
_entry.id   20326e1caee4f8c128de32b74c2c48e7
#
_cell.length_a   1.000
_cell.length_b   1.000
_cell.length_c   1.000
_cell.angle_alpha   90.00
_cell.angle_beta   90.00
_cell.angle_gamma   90.00
#
_symmetry.space_group_name_H-M   'P 1'
#
loop_
_entity.id
_entity.type
_entity.pdbx_description
1 polymer ?
#
loop_
_entity_poly.entity_id
_entity_poly.type
_entity_poly.pdbx_seq_one_letter_code
_entity_poly.pdbx_strand_id
1 'polypeptide(L)'
;MAVKGVDISGPIAPCTAADLKAAGVEFVICKTGFGSDYPGQQDSGFAANVKLLEAAGIPWGAYHFSYATTRNGGIQEAKHMLRLLGGKKPLYGVWFDMEANSTLGGDLAGAAEGFCETMEAAGLYVGVYASTSWWQHYLTSPVFDKYDKWVAQYYKECQYDGPYGMWQYTNSWVIGGRNFDGNWAYKDYPSIIKAMNGETKPEPEPEEEKELTEAQVKAIAKAAAREEIEA
;
A
#
# COMPACT_ATOMS: atom_id res chain seq x y z
N MET A 1 4.49 8.32 10.09
CA MET A 1 5.08 9.23 9.07
C MET A 1 4.71 8.70 7.71
N ALA A 2 4.45 9.60 6.72
CA ALA A 2 4.22 9.16 5.35
C ALA A 2 5.52 8.63 4.74
N VAL A 3 5.44 7.56 3.96
CA VAL A 3 6.59 6.93 3.30
C VAL A 3 6.43 6.97 1.79
N LYS A 4 7.55 7.03 1.07
CA LYS A 4 7.58 7.10 -0.39
C LYS A 4 7.67 5.72 -1.03
N GLY A 5 6.90 5.53 -2.08
CA GLY A 5 6.97 4.33 -2.91
C GLY A 5 6.77 4.62 -4.38
N VAL A 6 6.84 3.57 -5.15
CA VAL A 6 6.51 3.61 -6.59
C VAL A 6 5.54 2.49 -6.92
N ASP A 7 4.79 2.66 -8.03
CA ASP A 7 4.12 1.53 -8.63
C ASP A 7 4.63 1.26 -10.05
N ILE A 8 4.49 0.02 -10.48
CA ILE A 8 5.07 -0.46 -11.73
C ILE A 8 4.19 -1.48 -12.45
N SER A 9 4.22 -1.38 -13.78
CA SER A 9 3.77 -2.43 -14.70
C SER A 9 4.94 -2.85 -15.59
N GLY A 10 4.99 -4.12 -15.96
CA GLY A 10 6.09 -4.69 -16.72
C GLY A 10 7.41 -4.81 -15.93
N PRO A 11 8.51 -5.21 -16.58
CA PRO A 11 9.80 -5.42 -15.92
C PRO A 11 10.35 -4.14 -15.27
N ILE A 12 10.96 -4.26 -14.09
CA ILE A 12 11.59 -3.12 -13.39
C ILE A 12 12.85 -2.61 -14.10
N ALA A 13 13.52 -3.46 -14.86
CA ALA A 13 14.72 -3.11 -15.60
C ALA A 13 14.48 -1.91 -16.57
N PRO A 14 15.50 -1.03 -16.81
CA PRO A 14 16.90 -1.14 -16.36
C PRO A 14 17.16 -0.74 -14.89
N CYS A 15 16.15 -0.23 -14.16
CA CYS A 15 16.29 0.14 -12.77
C CYS A 15 16.60 -1.10 -11.89
N THR A 16 17.44 -0.90 -10.89
CA THR A 16 17.83 -1.95 -9.93
C THR A 16 17.23 -1.67 -8.54
N ALA A 17 17.24 -2.67 -7.67
CA ALA A 17 16.85 -2.49 -6.27
C ALA A 17 17.74 -1.49 -5.52
N ALA A 18 19.03 -1.38 -5.91
CA ALA A 18 19.94 -0.38 -5.34
C ALA A 18 19.54 1.04 -5.75
N ASP A 19 19.12 1.24 -7.01
CA ASP A 19 18.64 2.53 -7.49
C ASP A 19 17.38 2.96 -6.75
N LEU A 20 16.42 2.04 -6.54
CA LEU A 20 15.22 2.32 -5.75
C LEU A 20 15.56 2.77 -4.33
N LYS A 21 16.43 2.04 -3.62
CA LYS A 21 16.88 2.40 -2.26
C LYS A 21 17.60 3.74 -2.23
N ALA A 22 18.48 4.00 -3.18
CA ALA A 22 19.21 5.27 -3.29
C ALA A 22 18.27 6.46 -3.55
N ALA A 23 17.16 6.24 -4.24
CA ALA A 23 16.11 7.24 -4.46
C ALA A 23 15.17 7.42 -3.26
N GLY A 24 15.33 6.65 -2.17
CA GLY A 24 14.48 6.71 -0.99
C GLY A 24 13.13 6.01 -1.17
N VAL A 25 13.04 5.02 -2.07
CA VAL A 25 11.84 4.19 -2.24
C VAL A 25 11.77 3.18 -1.10
N GLU A 26 10.68 3.23 -0.35
CA GLU A 26 10.44 2.38 0.81
C GLU A 26 9.49 1.21 0.52
N PHE A 27 8.69 1.32 -0.55
CA PHE A 27 7.81 0.25 -1.01
C PHE A 27 7.57 0.30 -2.52
N VAL A 28 7.12 -0.82 -3.09
CA VAL A 28 6.74 -0.92 -4.51
C VAL A 28 5.41 -1.63 -4.65
N ILE A 29 4.47 -1.07 -5.42
CA ILE A 29 3.22 -1.75 -5.79
C ILE A 29 3.37 -2.32 -7.20
N CYS A 30 3.25 -3.65 -7.35
CA CYS A 30 3.48 -4.34 -8.61
C CYS A 30 2.16 -4.72 -9.30
N LYS A 31 2.02 -4.45 -10.58
CA LYS A 31 0.92 -4.97 -11.39
C LYS A 31 0.98 -6.49 -11.41
N THR A 32 -0.12 -7.18 -11.08
CA THR A 32 -0.24 -8.63 -11.25
C THR A 32 -0.66 -8.98 -12.67
N GLY A 33 -1.59 -8.22 -13.21
CA GLY A 33 -2.23 -8.44 -14.48
C GLY A 33 -3.46 -7.56 -14.65
N PHE A 34 -4.39 -8.03 -15.47
CA PHE A 34 -5.65 -7.33 -15.73
C PHE A 34 -6.76 -8.34 -16.09
N GLY A 35 -8.00 -7.92 -15.86
CA GLY A 35 -9.17 -8.70 -16.24
C GLY A 35 -9.22 -10.10 -15.63
N SER A 36 -10.02 -10.97 -16.22
CA SER A 36 -10.18 -12.36 -15.79
C SER A 36 -9.01 -13.23 -16.22
N ASP A 37 -8.97 -14.51 -15.78
CA ASP A 37 -7.85 -15.41 -16.00
C ASP A 37 -7.83 -16.01 -17.42
N TYR A 38 -7.43 -15.17 -18.39
CA TYR A 38 -7.19 -15.61 -19.77
C TYR A 38 -5.70 -15.55 -20.11
N PRO A 39 -5.22 -16.34 -21.09
CA PRO A 39 -3.84 -16.29 -21.55
C PRO A 39 -3.42 -14.87 -21.95
N GLY A 40 -2.25 -14.44 -21.47
CA GLY A 40 -1.68 -13.12 -21.79
C GLY A 40 -2.16 -11.97 -20.92
N GLN A 41 -3.04 -12.19 -19.95
CA GLN A 41 -3.54 -11.14 -19.06
C GLN A 41 -2.69 -10.98 -17.78
N GLN A 42 -1.66 -11.76 -17.59
CA GLN A 42 -0.68 -11.57 -16.52
C GLN A 42 0.35 -10.49 -16.90
N ASP A 43 0.79 -9.71 -15.93
CA ASP A 43 1.90 -8.78 -16.14
C ASP A 43 3.23 -9.51 -16.34
N SER A 44 3.97 -9.13 -17.38
CA SER A 44 5.20 -9.82 -17.76
C SER A 44 6.36 -9.63 -16.76
N GLY A 45 6.30 -8.59 -15.93
CA GLY A 45 7.32 -8.27 -14.93
C GLY A 45 7.01 -8.80 -13.53
N PHE A 46 5.74 -9.12 -13.23
CA PHE A 46 5.28 -9.35 -11.86
C PHE A 46 6.16 -10.33 -11.06
N ALA A 47 6.29 -11.55 -11.54
CA ALA A 47 7.03 -12.60 -10.81
C ALA A 47 8.52 -12.26 -10.60
N ALA A 48 9.15 -11.66 -11.62
CA ALA A 48 10.56 -11.25 -11.57
C ALA A 48 10.75 -10.05 -10.62
N ASN A 49 9.85 -9.06 -10.69
CA ASN A 49 9.89 -7.89 -9.82
C ASN A 49 9.71 -8.28 -8.35
N VAL A 50 8.71 -9.10 -8.03
CA VAL A 50 8.48 -9.58 -6.66
C VAL A 50 9.70 -10.33 -6.13
N LYS A 51 10.27 -11.24 -6.91
CA LYS A 51 11.50 -11.96 -6.52
C LYS A 51 12.67 -11.01 -6.23
N LEU A 52 12.85 -9.97 -7.05
CA LEU A 52 13.88 -8.95 -6.86
C LEU A 52 13.64 -8.14 -5.58
N LEU A 53 12.41 -7.68 -5.35
CA LEU A 53 12.05 -6.88 -4.18
C LEU A 53 12.20 -7.68 -2.88
N GLU A 54 11.75 -8.94 -2.85
CA GLU A 54 11.92 -9.84 -1.70
C GLU A 54 13.40 -10.07 -1.39
N ALA A 55 14.22 -10.36 -2.41
CA ALA A 55 15.66 -10.54 -2.24
C ALA A 55 16.37 -9.27 -1.74
N ALA A 56 15.86 -8.10 -2.09
CA ALA A 56 16.39 -6.82 -1.65
C ALA A 56 15.83 -6.34 -0.30
N GLY A 57 14.84 -7.04 0.27
CA GLY A 57 14.14 -6.61 1.49
C GLY A 57 13.34 -5.32 1.31
N ILE A 58 12.83 -5.06 0.10
CA ILE A 58 11.93 -3.94 -0.17
C ILE A 58 10.49 -4.44 -0.03
N PRO A 59 9.70 -3.89 0.91
CA PRO A 59 8.30 -4.25 1.06
C PRO A 59 7.52 -3.97 -0.23
N TRP A 60 6.55 -4.82 -0.54
CA TRP A 60 5.77 -4.68 -1.75
C TRP A 60 4.27 -4.86 -1.53
N GLY A 61 3.49 -4.31 -2.44
CA GLY A 61 2.06 -4.53 -2.62
C GLY A 61 1.78 -4.98 -4.05
N ALA A 62 0.52 -5.20 -4.37
CA ALA A 62 0.13 -5.61 -5.71
C ALA A 62 -1.16 -4.92 -6.16
N TYR A 63 -1.30 -4.67 -7.47
CA TYR A 63 -2.55 -4.20 -8.03
C TYR A 63 -2.99 -5.02 -9.23
N HIS A 64 -4.30 -5.01 -9.48
CA HIS A 64 -4.93 -5.69 -10.61
C HIS A 64 -5.81 -4.73 -11.38
N PHE A 65 -5.51 -4.50 -12.66
CA PHE A 65 -6.26 -3.59 -13.49
C PHE A 65 -7.61 -4.22 -13.91
N SER A 66 -8.71 -3.52 -13.61
CA SER A 66 -10.05 -4.06 -13.75
C SER A 66 -10.71 -3.72 -15.07
N TYR A 67 -11.40 -4.72 -15.62
CA TYR A 67 -12.43 -4.59 -16.65
C TYR A 67 -13.80 -5.11 -16.19
N ALA A 68 -13.97 -5.38 -14.90
CA ALA A 68 -15.19 -5.92 -14.35
C ALA A 68 -16.33 -4.89 -14.40
N THR A 69 -17.49 -5.33 -14.90
CA THR A 69 -18.73 -4.56 -14.98
C THR A 69 -19.85 -5.14 -14.13
N THR A 70 -19.56 -6.21 -13.37
CA THR A 70 -20.52 -6.91 -12.50
C THR A 70 -19.80 -7.46 -11.29
N ARG A 71 -20.56 -7.78 -10.21
CA ARG A 71 -20.03 -8.45 -9.03
C ARG A 71 -19.29 -9.75 -9.35
N ASN A 72 -19.88 -10.59 -10.23
CA ASN A 72 -19.21 -11.83 -10.64
C ASN A 72 -17.90 -11.56 -11.42
N GLY A 73 -17.87 -10.51 -12.25
CA GLY A 73 -16.64 -10.07 -12.91
C GLY A 73 -15.53 -9.75 -11.91
N GLY A 74 -15.85 -8.98 -10.87
CA GLY A 74 -14.91 -8.69 -9.77
C GLY A 74 -14.40 -9.96 -9.07
N ILE A 75 -15.29 -10.93 -8.79
CA ILE A 75 -14.90 -12.23 -8.21
C ILE A 75 -13.92 -12.98 -9.14
N GLN A 76 -14.14 -12.99 -10.45
CA GLN A 76 -13.24 -13.68 -11.39
C GLN A 76 -11.87 -12.99 -11.46
N GLU A 77 -11.82 -11.66 -11.47
CA GLU A 77 -10.57 -10.90 -11.43
C GLU A 77 -9.82 -11.12 -10.13
N ALA A 78 -10.51 -11.18 -8.98
CA ALA A 78 -9.92 -11.53 -7.70
C ALA A 78 -9.29 -12.93 -7.73
N LYS A 79 -9.98 -13.93 -8.24
CA LYS A 79 -9.44 -15.30 -8.40
C LYS A 79 -8.20 -15.32 -9.29
N HIS A 80 -8.21 -14.54 -10.38
CA HIS A 80 -7.05 -14.39 -11.24
C HIS A 80 -5.85 -13.82 -10.46
N MET A 81 -6.06 -12.72 -9.74
CA MET A 81 -5.00 -12.12 -8.91
C MET A 81 -4.50 -13.08 -7.83
N LEU A 82 -5.39 -13.80 -7.12
CA LEU A 82 -5.01 -14.80 -6.12
C LEU A 82 -4.12 -15.89 -6.69
N ARG A 83 -4.44 -16.38 -7.89
CA ARG A 83 -3.60 -17.36 -8.58
C ARG A 83 -2.21 -16.80 -8.89
N LEU A 84 -2.13 -15.54 -9.36
CA LEU A 84 -0.86 -14.87 -9.66
C LEU A 84 -0.02 -14.59 -8.40
N LEU A 85 -0.67 -14.25 -7.29
CA LEU A 85 -0.01 -14.08 -5.98
C LEU A 85 0.60 -15.39 -5.46
N GLY A 86 0.04 -16.54 -5.82
CA GLY A 86 0.60 -17.86 -5.44
C GLY A 86 0.70 -18.06 -3.93
N GLY A 87 -0.25 -17.54 -3.17
CA GLY A 87 -0.28 -17.62 -1.70
C GLY A 87 0.54 -16.55 -0.97
N LYS A 88 1.21 -15.66 -1.70
CA LYS A 88 1.94 -14.52 -1.10
C LYS A 88 0.99 -13.50 -0.49
N LYS A 89 1.37 -12.92 0.64
CA LYS A 89 0.64 -11.86 1.35
C LYS A 89 1.49 -10.58 1.38
N PRO A 90 1.30 -9.69 0.40
CA PRO A 90 2.12 -8.48 0.29
C PRO A 90 1.86 -7.51 1.44
N LEU A 91 2.93 -6.91 2.00
CA LEU A 91 2.89 -6.01 3.16
C LEU A 91 2.29 -4.62 2.84
N TYR A 92 2.09 -4.29 1.58
CA TYR A 92 1.38 -3.07 1.13
C TYR A 92 0.03 -3.38 0.50
N GLY A 93 -0.55 -4.56 0.84
CA GLY A 93 -1.90 -4.95 0.45
C GLY A 93 -2.06 -5.27 -1.03
N VAL A 94 -3.30 -5.48 -1.40
CA VAL A 94 -3.74 -5.69 -2.79
C VAL A 94 -4.74 -4.60 -3.18
N TRP A 95 -4.68 -4.16 -4.44
CA TRP A 95 -5.44 -3.00 -4.89
C TRP A 95 -6.22 -3.32 -6.15
N PHE A 96 -7.52 -3.02 -6.12
CA PHE A 96 -8.41 -3.13 -7.28
C PHE A 96 -8.36 -1.83 -8.06
N ASP A 97 -7.76 -1.83 -9.23
CA ASP A 97 -7.52 -0.66 -10.06
C ASP A 97 -8.71 -0.41 -10.98
N MET A 98 -9.53 0.59 -10.63
CA MET A 98 -10.80 0.90 -11.29
C MET A 98 -10.71 2.22 -12.03
N GLU A 99 -10.21 2.19 -13.27
CA GLU A 99 -10.08 3.40 -14.10
C GLU A 99 -10.41 3.17 -15.59
N ALA A 100 -10.83 1.95 -15.95
CA ALA A 100 -11.14 1.63 -17.35
C ALA A 100 -12.46 2.25 -17.81
N ASN A 101 -12.43 3.22 -18.71
CA ASN A 101 -13.64 3.85 -19.25
C ASN A 101 -14.65 2.84 -19.86
N SER A 102 -14.16 1.67 -20.32
CA SER A 102 -15.02 0.59 -20.85
C SER A 102 -15.93 -0.04 -19.80
N THR A 103 -15.70 0.19 -18.52
CA THR A 103 -16.55 -0.32 -17.42
C THR A 103 -17.66 0.65 -17.02
N LEU A 104 -17.64 1.87 -17.55
CA LEU A 104 -18.69 2.87 -17.28
C LEU A 104 -20.04 2.38 -17.79
N GLY A 105 -21.07 2.52 -16.94
CA GLY A 105 -22.40 1.98 -17.17
C GLY A 105 -22.60 0.56 -16.64
N GLY A 106 -21.57 -0.10 -16.15
CA GLY A 106 -21.65 -1.35 -15.40
C GLY A 106 -21.94 -1.13 -13.91
N ASP A 107 -22.07 -2.22 -13.17
CA ASP A 107 -22.18 -2.23 -11.70
C ASP A 107 -20.79 -2.15 -11.06
N LEU A 108 -20.24 -0.94 -10.98
CA LEU A 108 -18.91 -0.69 -10.42
C LEU A 108 -18.84 -1.03 -8.92
N ALA A 109 -19.92 -0.75 -8.18
CA ALA A 109 -20.00 -1.05 -6.75
C ALA A 109 -20.00 -2.56 -6.51
N GLY A 110 -20.84 -3.31 -7.25
CA GLY A 110 -20.85 -4.76 -7.17
C GLY A 110 -19.53 -5.39 -7.62
N ALA A 111 -18.88 -4.86 -8.66
CA ALA A 111 -17.57 -5.32 -9.11
C ALA A 111 -16.52 -5.17 -7.99
N ALA A 112 -16.48 -4.01 -7.31
CA ALA A 112 -15.60 -3.77 -6.19
C ALA A 112 -15.90 -4.70 -5.00
N GLU A 113 -17.17 -4.86 -4.62
CA GLU A 113 -17.56 -5.82 -3.56
C GLU A 113 -17.11 -7.24 -3.90
N GLY A 114 -17.38 -7.69 -5.13
CA GLY A 114 -16.99 -9.03 -5.57
C GLY A 114 -15.49 -9.28 -5.48
N PHE A 115 -14.68 -8.31 -5.89
CA PHE A 115 -13.24 -8.40 -5.80
C PHE A 115 -12.77 -8.33 -4.33
N CYS A 116 -13.14 -7.29 -3.62
CA CYS A 116 -12.62 -7.01 -2.28
C CYS A 116 -13.02 -8.08 -1.27
N GLU A 117 -14.29 -8.50 -1.23
CA GLU A 117 -14.73 -9.57 -0.33
C GLU A 117 -14.02 -10.92 -0.63
N THR A 118 -13.71 -11.20 -1.90
CA THR A 118 -12.93 -12.39 -2.27
C THR A 118 -11.49 -12.30 -1.75
N MET A 119 -10.87 -11.12 -1.80
CA MET A 119 -9.52 -10.89 -1.26
C MET A 119 -9.50 -10.94 0.27
N GLU A 120 -10.48 -10.33 0.94
CA GLU A 120 -10.62 -10.37 2.40
C GLU A 120 -10.84 -11.80 2.90
N ALA A 121 -11.68 -12.59 2.21
CA ALA A 121 -11.89 -14.01 2.52
C ALA A 121 -10.60 -14.85 2.39
N ALA A 122 -9.65 -14.42 1.55
CA ALA A 122 -8.32 -15.02 1.43
C ALA A 122 -7.32 -14.48 2.49
N GLY A 123 -7.76 -13.61 3.39
CA GLY A 123 -6.94 -13.01 4.45
C GLY A 123 -5.96 -11.98 3.93
N LEU A 124 -6.31 -11.23 2.90
CA LEU A 124 -5.52 -10.14 2.33
C LEU A 124 -6.11 -8.79 2.70
N TYR A 125 -5.24 -7.82 2.98
CA TYR A 125 -5.62 -6.42 3.07
C TYR A 125 -5.91 -5.90 1.67
N VAL A 126 -7.10 -5.34 1.46
CA VAL A 126 -7.54 -4.89 0.14
C VAL A 126 -7.99 -3.44 0.16
N GLY A 127 -7.73 -2.73 -0.91
CA GLY A 127 -8.23 -1.39 -1.19
C GLY A 127 -8.55 -1.21 -2.67
N VAL A 128 -9.02 -0.02 -3.00
CA VAL A 128 -9.39 0.36 -4.37
C VAL A 128 -8.54 1.54 -4.82
N TYR A 129 -7.98 1.44 -6.03
CA TYR A 129 -7.31 2.54 -6.70
C TYR A 129 -8.21 3.15 -7.76
N ALA A 130 -8.22 4.47 -7.80
CA ALA A 130 -8.79 5.26 -8.89
C ALA A 130 -8.25 6.69 -8.87
N SER A 131 -8.40 7.40 -9.99
CA SER A 131 -8.14 8.84 -10.04
C SER A 131 -9.16 9.63 -9.19
N THR A 132 -8.77 10.83 -8.73
CA THR A 132 -9.67 11.75 -8.03
C THR A 132 -10.97 11.96 -8.81
N SER A 133 -10.90 12.12 -10.13
CA SER A 133 -12.09 12.27 -10.98
C SER A 133 -13.02 11.05 -10.91
N TRP A 134 -12.47 9.83 -10.87
CA TRP A 134 -13.29 8.63 -10.74
C TRP A 134 -13.95 8.55 -9.36
N TRP A 135 -13.23 8.87 -8.30
CA TRP A 135 -13.77 8.94 -6.95
C TRP A 135 -14.92 9.95 -6.82
N GLN A 136 -14.81 11.08 -7.50
CA GLN A 136 -15.82 12.14 -7.43
C GLN A 136 -17.06 11.89 -8.29
N HIS A 137 -16.93 11.15 -9.40
CA HIS A 137 -18.02 11.06 -10.39
C HIS A 137 -18.59 9.66 -10.57
N TYR A 138 -17.82 8.60 -10.31
CA TYR A 138 -18.23 7.22 -10.64
C TYR A 138 -18.21 6.28 -9.44
N LEU A 139 -17.27 6.41 -8.54
CA LEU A 139 -17.12 5.55 -7.36
C LEU A 139 -17.76 6.17 -6.11
N THR A 140 -19.01 6.64 -6.26
CA THR A 140 -19.73 7.41 -5.24
C THR A 140 -20.64 6.56 -4.34
N SER A 141 -20.73 5.24 -4.59
CA SER A 141 -21.52 4.33 -3.75
C SER A 141 -20.91 4.22 -2.33
N PRO A 142 -21.74 4.16 -1.26
CA PRO A 142 -21.27 3.90 0.10
C PRO A 142 -20.50 2.57 0.27
N VAL A 143 -20.59 1.68 -0.67
CA VAL A 143 -19.78 0.45 -0.72
C VAL A 143 -18.30 0.73 -0.62
N PHE A 144 -17.83 1.79 -1.29
CA PHE A 144 -16.41 2.17 -1.31
C PHE A 144 -15.91 2.73 0.03
N ASP A 145 -16.77 3.06 0.97
CA ASP A 145 -16.36 3.50 2.31
C ASP A 145 -15.86 2.37 3.20
N LYS A 146 -16.15 1.11 2.79
CA LYS A 146 -15.66 -0.09 3.48
C LYS A 146 -14.17 -0.35 3.22
N TYR A 147 -13.65 0.13 2.09
CA TYR A 147 -12.33 -0.20 1.58
C TYR A 147 -11.38 1.01 1.66
N ASP A 148 -10.10 0.71 1.83
CA ASP A 148 -9.08 1.74 1.76
C ASP A 148 -8.97 2.30 0.34
N LYS A 149 -8.58 3.56 0.24
CA LYS A 149 -8.48 4.26 -1.05
C LYS A 149 -7.04 4.60 -1.38
N TRP A 150 -6.64 4.27 -2.59
CA TRP A 150 -5.44 4.74 -3.23
C TRP A 150 -5.86 5.72 -4.33
N VAL A 151 -5.62 7.00 -4.08
CA VAL A 151 -6.10 8.09 -4.94
C VAL A 151 -5.01 8.55 -5.88
N ALA A 152 -5.29 8.65 -7.18
CA ALA A 152 -4.37 9.24 -8.13
C ALA A 152 -4.74 10.68 -8.47
N GLN A 153 -3.78 11.57 -8.31
CA GLN A 153 -3.85 12.95 -8.77
C GLN A 153 -2.44 13.51 -8.88
N TYR A 154 -2.01 13.84 -10.09
CA TYR A 154 -0.67 14.40 -10.36
C TYR A 154 -0.68 15.90 -10.09
N TYR A 155 -0.51 16.26 -8.82
CA TYR A 155 -0.59 17.63 -8.34
C TYR A 155 0.32 17.86 -7.13
N LYS A 156 0.37 19.10 -6.61
CA LYS A 156 1.19 19.45 -5.44
C LYS A 156 0.66 18.87 -4.14
N GLU A 157 -0.66 18.69 -4.06
CA GLU A 157 -1.39 18.13 -2.93
C GLU A 157 -2.60 17.36 -3.44
N CYS A 158 -3.03 16.33 -2.74
CA CYS A 158 -4.23 15.59 -3.10
C CYS A 158 -5.46 16.42 -2.77
N GLN A 159 -6.32 16.66 -3.75
CA GLN A 159 -7.56 17.44 -3.62
C GLN A 159 -8.80 16.55 -3.45
N TYR A 160 -8.62 15.29 -3.10
CA TYR A 160 -9.71 14.40 -2.73
C TYR A 160 -10.11 14.66 -1.28
N ASP A 161 -11.36 15.07 -1.05
CA ASP A 161 -11.85 15.48 0.28
C ASP A 161 -12.14 14.30 1.23
N GLY A 162 -12.25 13.07 0.70
CA GLY A 162 -12.52 11.87 1.50
C GLY A 162 -11.27 11.27 2.13
N PRO A 163 -11.44 10.28 3.03
CA PRO A 163 -10.31 9.56 3.62
C PRO A 163 -9.62 8.68 2.56
N TYR A 164 -8.27 8.65 2.59
CA TYR A 164 -7.46 7.78 1.76
C TYR A 164 -6.18 7.37 2.51
N GLY A 165 -5.66 6.20 2.18
CA GLY A 165 -4.43 5.67 2.78
C GLY A 165 -3.20 5.86 1.90
N MET A 166 -3.38 6.01 0.58
CA MET A 166 -2.28 6.17 -0.38
C MET A 166 -2.62 7.20 -1.45
N TRP A 167 -1.61 7.94 -1.91
CA TRP A 167 -1.74 8.93 -2.98
C TRP A 167 -0.66 8.74 -4.04
N GLN A 168 -1.08 8.52 -5.30
CA GLN A 168 -0.20 8.55 -6.47
C GLN A 168 -0.11 10.00 -6.93
N TYR A 169 1.04 10.63 -6.69
CA TYR A 169 1.22 12.08 -6.88
C TYR A 169 1.89 12.47 -8.19
N THR A 170 2.51 11.52 -8.89
CA THR A 170 3.22 11.76 -10.15
C THR A 170 3.32 10.48 -10.97
N ASN A 171 3.42 10.63 -12.28
CA ASN A 171 3.72 9.55 -13.22
C ASN A 171 5.08 9.72 -13.90
N SER A 172 5.97 10.53 -13.34
CA SER A 172 7.21 10.96 -14.00
C SER A 172 8.44 10.96 -13.08
N TRP A 173 8.49 10.07 -12.10
CA TRP A 173 9.66 9.94 -11.22
C TRP A 173 10.70 9.02 -11.85
N VAL A 174 11.79 9.61 -12.36
CA VAL A 174 12.87 8.85 -13.03
C VAL A 174 13.85 8.30 -12.00
N ILE A 175 14.01 6.96 -11.97
CA ILE A 175 14.94 6.24 -11.11
C ILE A 175 15.67 5.18 -11.95
N GLY A 176 17.00 5.15 -11.90
CA GLY A 176 17.81 4.15 -12.62
C GLY A 176 17.53 4.10 -14.12
N GLY A 177 17.23 5.25 -14.73
CA GLY A 177 16.92 5.36 -16.16
C GLY A 177 15.52 4.89 -16.57
N ARG A 178 14.63 4.59 -15.61
CA ARG A 178 13.24 4.22 -15.83
C ARG A 178 12.30 5.25 -15.21
N ASN A 179 11.16 5.48 -15.85
CA ASN A 179 10.07 6.30 -15.32
C ASN A 179 9.12 5.45 -14.47
N PHE A 180 8.75 5.97 -13.31
CA PHE A 180 7.83 5.35 -12.36
C PHE A 180 6.72 6.29 -11.97
N ASP A 181 5.60 5.72 -11.56
CA ASP A 181 4.56 6.41 -10.85
C ASP A 181 4.94 6.48 -9.36
N GLY A 182 4.93 7.70 -8.82
CA GLY A 182 5.37 7.96 -7.45
C GLY A 182 4.19 8.04 -6.48
N ASN A 183 4.39 7.47 -5.29
CA ASN A 183 3.35 7.32 -4.29
C ASN A 183 3.77 7.80 -2.90
N TRP A 184 2.79 8.30 -2.14
CA TRP A 184 2.87 8.48 -0.70
C TRP A 184 1.90 7.53 0.00
N ALA A 185 2.39 6.73 0.95
CA ALA A 185 1.57 5.95 1.86
C ALA A 185 1.50 6.65 3.22
N TYR A 186 0.28 6.88 3.72
CA TYR A 186 0.01 7.59 4.97
C TYR A 186 -0.31 6.66 6.14
N LYS A 187 -0.55 5.37 5.85
CA LYS A 187 -0.77 4.31 6.83
C LYS A 187 0.48 3.44 6.98
N ASP A 188 0.70 2.90 8.15
CA ASP A 188 1.70 1.85 8.38
C ASP A 188 1.11 0.49 7.95
N TYR A 189 1.06 0.27 6.62
CA TYR A 189 0.53 -0.96 6.04
C TYR A 189 1.23 -2.22 6.57
N PRO A 190 2.57 -2.26 6.69
CA PRO A 190 3.25 -3.44 7.23
C PRO A 190 2.78 -3.81 8.64
N SER A 191 2.60 -2.84 9.53
CA SER A 191 2.11 -3.10 10.89
C SER A 191 0.65 -3.55 10.90
N ILE A 192 -0.22 -2.91 10.11
CA ILE A 192 -1.63 -3.27 9.98
C ILE A 192 -1.77 -4.72 9.47
N ILE A 193 -1.04 -5.05 8.39
CA ILE A 193 -1.16 -6.36 7.73
C ILE A 193 -0.57 -7.47 8.59
N LYS A 194 0.54 -7.22 9.29
CA LYS A 194 1.11 -8.17 10.25
C LYS A 194 0.13 -8.45 11.40
N ALA A 195 -0.51 -7.41 11.93
CA ALA A 195 -1.54 -7.57 12.96
C ALA A 195 -2.73 -8.41 12.45
N MET A 196 -3.20 -8.16 11.21
CA MET A 196 -4.26 -8.97 10.57
C MET A 196 -3.86 -10.46 10.44
N ASN A 197 -2.59 -10.74 10.18
CA ASN A 197 -2.07 -12.10 10.06
C ASN A 197 -1.77 -12.78 11.41
N GLY A 198 -2.01 -12.11 12.55
CA GLY A 198 -1.67 -12.60 13.87
C GLY A 198 -0.16 -12.52 14.19
N GLU A 199 0.61 -11.84 13.35
CA GLU A 199 2.01 -11.53 13.57
C GLU A 199 2.10 -10.24 14.41
N THR A 200 1.79 -10.33 15.72
CA THR A 200 1.96 -9.20 16.63
C THR A 200 3.44 -8.82 16.69
N LYS A 201 3.72 -7.52 16.55
CA LYS A 201 5.02 -6.99 16.97
C LYS A 201 5.23 -7.45 18.41
N PRO A 202 6.38 -8.06 18.79
CA PRO A 202 6.65 -8.30 20.18
C PRO A 202 6.48 -6.96 20.89
N GLU A 203 5.61 -6.97 21.91
CA GLU A 203 5.47 -5.82 22.80
C GLU A 203 6.88 -5.45 23.27
N PRO A 204 7.32 -4.19 23.16
CA PRO A 204 8.63 -3.83 23.67
C PRO A 204 8.66 -4.35 25.11
N GLU A 205 9.67 -5.18 25.44
CA GLU A 205 9.86 -5.61 26.83
C GLU A 205 9.73 -4.34 27.67
N PRO A 206 8.92 -4.35 28.75
CA PRO A 206 8.79 -3.21 29.60
C PRO A 206 10.22 -2.80 29.94
N GLU A 207 10.61 -1.58 29.57
CA GLU A 207 11.90 -1.05 30.02
C GLU A 207 11.90 -1.28 31.52
N GLU A 208 12.81 -2.16 31.99
CA GLU A 208 13.00 -2.35 33.44
C GLU A 208 13.21 -0.92 33.99
N GLU A 209 12.23 -0.44 34.73
CA GLU A 209 12.40 0.78 35.52
C GLU A 209 13.65 0.51 36.38
N LYS A 210 14.80 0.97 35.89
CA LYS A 210 16.03 0.92 36.68
C LYS A 210 15.74 1.75 37.91
N GLU A 211 15.45 1.05 39.01
CA GLU A 211 15.36 1.71 40.30
C GLU A 211 16.58 2.63 40.45
N LEU A 212 16.31 3.92 40.55
CA LEU A 212 17.34 4.91 40.73
C LEU A 212 18.08 4.56 42.01
N THR A 213 19.39 4.37 41.94
CA THR A 213 20.20 4.13 43.13
C THR A 213 20.10 5.33 44.08
N GLU A 214 20.22 5.08 45.40
CA GLU A 214 20.20 6.17 46.39
C GLU A 214 21.13 7.34 46.03
N ALA A 215 22.26 7.06 45.37
CA ALA A 215 23.19 8.08 44.90
C ALA A 215 22.61 8.95 43.78
N GLN A 216 21.83 8.36 42.84
CA GLN A 216 21.13 9.09 41.76
C GLN A 216 19.98 9.92 42.31
N VAL A 217 19.21 9.39 43.26
CA VAL A 217 18.11 10.13 43.92
C VAL A 217 18.67 11.34 44.68
N LYS A 218 19.80 11.18 45.42
CA LYS A 218 20.47 12.27 46.11
C LYS A 218 21.05 13.31 45.15
N ALA A 219 21.54 12.90 43.97
CA ALA A 219 22.06 13.82 42.96
C ALA A 219 20.94 14.68 42.34
N ILE A 220 19.76 14.08 42.04
CA ILE A 220 18.59 14.78 41.51
C ILE A 220 18.05 15.77 42.55
N ALA A 221 17.90 15.36 43.82
CA ALA A 221 17.45 16.23 44.90
C ALA A 221 18.39 17.42 45.12
N LYS A 222 19.72 17.21 44.98
CA LYS A 222 20.70 18.27 45.12
C LYS A 222 20.72 19.26 43.94
N ALA A 223 20.35 18.78 42.72
CA ALA A 223 20.23 19.65 41.55
C ALA A 223 18.97 20.53 41.67
N ALA A 224 17.84 19.97 42.07
CA ALA A 224 16.59 20.71 42.28
C ALA A 224 16.72 21.79 43.35
N ALA A 225 17.41 21.49 44.47
CA ALA A 225 17.66 22.45 45.53
C ALA A 225 18.63 23.60 45.14
N ARG A 226 19.43 23.45 44.09
CA ARG A 226 20.25 24.51 43.55
C ARG A 226 19.50 25.48 42.66
N GLU A 227 18.55 24.99 41.88
CA GLU A 227 17.69 25.83 41.02
C GLU A 227 16.75 26.72 41.84
N GLU A 228 16.30 26.27 43.03
CA GLU A 228 15.49 27.09 43.94
C GLU A 228 16.27 28.22 44.68
N ILE A 229 17.58 28.15 44.69
CA ILE A 229 18.44 29.17 45.37
C ILE A 229 18.90 30.24 44.38
N GLU A 230 18.90 29.97 43.07
CA GLU A 230 19.28 30.89 42.01
C GLU A 230 18.12 31.62 41.32
N ALA A 231 16.86 31.37 41.72
CA ALA A 231 15.63 32.03 41.25
C ALA A 231 15.12 33.08 42.25
#